data_39f89e4bec3f16ddbdf014f9007b6912
#
_entry.id   39f89e4bec3f16ddbdf014f9007b6912
#
_cell.length_a   1.000
_cell.length_b   1.000
_cell.length_c   1.000
_cell.angle_alpha   90.00
_cell.angle_beta   90.00
_cell.angle_gamma   90.00
#
_symmetry.space_group_name_H-M   'P 1'
#
loop_
_entity.id
_entity.type
_entity.pdbx_description
1 polymer ?
#
loop_
_entity_poly.entity_id
_entity_poly.type
_entity_poly.pdbx_seq_one_letter_code
_entity_poly.pdbx_strand_id
1 'polypeptide(L)'
;DIQSNPAAYADFQSWAAGNGQQDNDASYALFRQELIRDYIDGMYDVIREAGAQQPVVWSHNWHRYRNGNPDIFKGALASKAEAVACCNYPGQDLVPQDYWSNPKDLTSQDYSGWFNQYFDDVNGYGWMTLPEYAGKAKTVYEFETFFNQSAYLYPIQAQYFRALGVQCASMWTYTMQEYAPYHCGSHFLSLT
;
A
#
# COMPACT_ATOMS: atom_id res chain seq x y z
N ASP A 1 -4.98 1.08 -20.16
CA ASP A 1 -4.97 0.39 -21.45
C ASP A 1 -3.54 -0.03 -21.79
N ILE A 2 -3.28 -1.36 -21.81
CA ILE A 2 -1.96 -1.92 -22.14
C ILE A 2 -1.55 -1.59 -23.57
N GLN A 3 -2.52 -1.46 -24.48
CA GLN A 3 -2.26 -1.16 -25.88
C GLN A 3 -1.63 0.22 -26.07
N SER A 4 -1.76 1.10 -25.09
CA SER A 4 -1.08 2.39 -25.09
C SER A 4 0.44 2.29 -24.85
N ASN A 5 0.93 1.12 -24.39
CA ASN A 5 2.35 0.82 -24.25
C ASN A 5 2.73 -0.37 -25.16
N PRO A 6 3.22 -0.10 -26.38
CA PRO A 6 3.47 -1.16 -27.37
C PRO A 6 4.44 -2.25 -26.89
N ALA A 7 5.45 -1.92 -26.10
CA ALA A 7 6.40 -2.90 -25.59
C ALA A 7 5.71 -3.86 -24.60
N ALA A 8 5.00 -3.31 -23.61
CA ALA A 8 4.27 -4.13 -22.64
C ALA A 8 3.16 -4.98 -23.30
N TYR A 9 2.54 -4.46 -24.36
CA TYR A 9 1.55 -5.22 -25.11
C TYR A 9 2.18 -6.36 -25.90
N ALA A 10 3.33 -6.16 -26.51
CA ALA A 10 4.06 -7.24 -27.19
C ALA A 10 4.51 -8.35 -26.23
N ASP A 11 4.95 -7.99 -25.03
CA ASP A 11 5.29 -8.94 -23.97
C ASP A 11 4.06 -9.76 -23.55
N PHE A 12 2.93 -9.08 -23.35
CA PHE A 12 1.67 -9.77 -23.07
C PHE A 12 1.24 -10.73 -24.19
N GLN A 13 1.30 -10.30 -25.44
CA GLN A 13 0.94 -11.15 -26.57
C GLN A 13 1.84 -12.39 -26.65
N SER A 14 3.14 -12.22 -26.43
CA SER A 14 4.11 -13.32 -26.39
C SER A 14 3.79 -14.30 -25.27
N TRP A 15 3.50 -13.79 -24.08
CA TRP A 15 3.09 -14.58 -22.93
C TRP A 15 1.77 -15.32 -23.20
N ALA A 16 0.76 -14.64 -23.74
CA ALA A 16 -0.55 -15.23 -24.04
C ALA A 16 -0.43 -16.39 -25.05
N ALA A 17 0.34 -16.19 -26.11
CA ALA A 17 0.60 -17.22 -27.10
C ALA A 17 1.32 -18.44 -26.49
N GLY A 18 2.34 -18.20 -25.65
CA GLY A 18 3.09 -19.25 -24.97
C GLY A 18 2.27 -20.06 -23.96
N ASN A 19 1.23 -19.45 -23.38
CA ASN A 19 0.37 -20.05 -22.36
C ASN A 19 -1.01 -20.50 -22.90
N GLY A 20 -1.23 -20.46 -24.21
CA GLY A 20 -2.51 -20.84 -24.83
C GLY A 20 -3.68 -19.94 -24.42
N GLN A 21 -3.37 -18.69 -24.04
CA GLN A 21 -4.35 -17.70 -23.62
C GLN A 21 -4.83 -16.84 -24.81
N GLN A 22 -6.03 -16.30 -24.67
CA GLN A 22 -6.56 -15.35 -25.63
C GLN A 22 -6.14 -13.93 -25.29
N ASP A 23 -6.07 -13.07 -26.30
CA ASP A 23 -5.86 -11.64 -26.11
C ASP A 23 -7.15 -10.97 -25.61
N ASN A 24 -7.32 -10.93 -24.28
CA ASN A 24 -8.46 -10.33 -23.61
C ASN A 24 -8.09 -9.87 -22.18
N ASP A 25 -9.00 -9.14 -21.53
CA ASP A 25 -8.78 -8.56 -20.20
C ASP A 25 -8.50 -9.62 -19.12
N ALA A 26 -9.13 -10.79 -19.20
CA ALA A 26 -8.93 -11.86 -18.22
C ALA A 26 -7.51 -12.44 -18.31
N SER A 27 -7.03 -12.69 -19.51
CA SER A 27 -5.66 -13.15 -19.75
C SER A 27 -4.64 -12.07 -19.38
N TYR A 28 -4.97 -10.81 -19.65
CA TYR A 28 -4.12 -9.70 -19.24
C TYR A 28 -4.03 -9.56 -17.71
N ALA A 29 -5.12 -9.82 -17.00
CA ALA A 29 -5.09 -9.86 -15.54
C ALA A 29 -4.16 -10.97 -15.01
N LEU A 30 -4.20 -12.16 -15.59
CA LEU A 30 -3.29 -13.26 -15.25
C LEU A 30 -1.82 -12.90 -15.53
N PHE A 31 -1.55 -12.34 -16.70
CA PHE A 31 -0.20 -11.88 -17.06
C PHE A 31 0.36 -10.89 -16.03
N ARG A 32 -0.43 -9.90 -15.60
CA ARG A 32 0.00 -8.94 -14.58
C ARG A 32 0.29 -9.61 -13.23
N GLN A 33 -0.54 -10.59 -12.84
CA GLN A 33 -0.32 -11.32 -11.59
C GLN A 33 0.99 -12.11 -11.64
N GLU A 34 1.26 -12.79 -12.75
CA GLU A 34 2.52 -13.52 -12.93
C GLU A 34 3.72 -12.58 -12.97
N LEU A 35 3.63 -11.49 -13.71
CA LEU A 35 4.71 -10.50 -13.80
C LEU A 35 5.11 -9.95 -12.44
N ILE A 36 4.12 -9.62 -11.60
CA ILE A 36 4.38 -9.12 -10.23
C ILE A 36 4.96 -10.22 -9.35
N ARG A 37 4.42 -11.43 -9.42
CA ARG A 37 4.97 -12.58 -8.67
C ARG A 37 6.43 -12.82 -9.05
N ASP A 38 6.73 -12.91 -10.31
CA ASP A 38 8.06 -13.25 -10.82
C ASP A 38 9.08 -12.16 -10.48
N TYR A 39 8.67 -10.90 -10.53
CA TYR A 39 9.50 -9.78 -10.09
C TYR A 39 9.83 -9.88 -8.59
N ILE A 40 8.83 -10.12 -7.76
CA ILE A 40 9.03 -10.24 -6.31
C ILE A 40 9.90 -11.46 -5.98
N ASP A 41 9.66 -12.58 -6.64
CA ASP A 41 10.40 -13.82 -6.43
C ASP A 41 11.86 -13.67 -6.86
N GLY A 42 12.12 -13.01 -7.99
CA GLY A 42 13.47 -12.69 -8.43
C GLY A 42 14.21 -11.80 -7.43
N MET A 43 13.55 -10.77 -6.93
CA MET A 43 14.13 -9.90 -5.88
C MET A 43 14.37 -10.65 -4.57
N TYR A 44 13.44 -11.51 -4.18
CA TYR A 44 13.61 -12.38 -3.01
C TYR A 44 14.87 -13.26 -3.14
N ASP A 45 15.03 -13.92 -4.27
CA ASP A 45 16.18 -14.81 -4.50
C ASP A 45 17.49 -14.03 -4.44
N VAL A 46 17.60 -12.88 -5.08
CA VAL A 46 18.78 -12.00 -5.00
C VAL A 46 19.09 -11.59 -3.56
N ILE A 47 18.08 -11.23 -2.78
CA ILE A 47 18.25 -10.86 -1.37
C ILE A 47 18.78 -12.05 -0.54
N ARG A 48 18.26 -13.24 -0.78
CA ARG A 48 18.70 -14.47 -0.10
C ARG A 48 20.10 -14.90 -0.53
N GLU A 49 20.44 -14.80 -1.79
CA GLU A 49 21.79 -15.06 -2.31
C GLU A 49 22.83 -14.10 -1.72
N ALA A 50 22.43 -12.84 -1.45
CA ALA A 50 23.26 -11.88 -0.74
C ALA A 50 23.43 -12.19 0.77
N GLY A 51 22.79 -13.25 1.28
CA GLY A 51 22.93 -13.69 2.68
C GLY A 51 21.96 -13.03 3.66
N ALA A 52 21.05 -12.17 3.21
CA ALA A 52 20.08 -11.54 4.09
C ALA A 52 19.05 -12.55 4.63
N GLN A 53 18.77 -12.48 5.93
CA GLN A 53 17.85 -13.39 6.64
C GLN A 53 16.56 -12.67 7.10
N GLN A 54 16.52 -11.35 7.00
CA GLN A 54 15.36 -10.54 7.39
C GLN A 54 14.17 -10.85 6.50
N PRO A 55 12.92 -10.78 7.00
CA PRO A 55 11.74 -10.93 6.17
C PRO A 55 11.72 -9.96 4.98
N VAL A 56 11.40 -10.48 3.81
CA VAL A 56 11.19 -9.68 2.62
C VAL A 56 9.76 -9.20 2.60
N VAL A 57 9.59 -7.89 2.61
CA VAL A 57 8.30 -7.22 2.63
C VAL A 57 8.00 -6.66 1.25
N TRP A 58 6.88 -7.05 0.67
CA TRP A 58 6.35 -6.33 -0.48
C TRP A 58 5.48 -5.17 0.00
N SER A 59 5.79 -3.97 -0.43
CA SER A 59 5.00 -2.78 -0.10
C SER A 59 4.24 -2.27 -1.31
N HIS A 60 2.92 -2.17 -1.16
CA HIS A 60 2.10 -1.41 -2.08
C HIS A 60 2.11 0.05 -1.65
N ASN A 61 2.52 0.92 -2.56
CA ASN A 61 2.76 2.34 -2.27
C ASN A 61 1.51 3.06 -1.73
N TRP A 62 0.31 2.63 -2.13
CA TRP A 62 -0.93 3.18 -1.62
C TRP A 62 -1.70 2.11 -0.83
N HIS A 63 -2.47 2.56 0.09
CA HIS A 63 -3.12 1.85 1.16
C HIS A 63 -4.29 0.96 0.72
N ARG A 64 -4.83 1.14 -0.49
CA ARG A 64 -6.11 0.54 -0.89
C ARG A 64 -6.01 -0.22 -2.21
N TYR A 65 -6.95 -1.13 -2.40
CA TYR A 65 -7.29 -1.67 -3.72
C TYR A 65 -7.85 -0.56 -4.61
N ARG A 66 -7.06 0.43 -4.94
CA ARG A 66 -7.53 1.53 -5.77
C ARG A 66 -7.92 1.03 -7.16
N ASN A 67 -9.07 1.53 -7.62
CA ASN A 67 -9.57 1.36 -8.99
C ASN A 67 -9.84 -0.10 -9.39
N GLY A 68 -10.14 -0.98 -8.45
CA GLY A 68 -10.56 -2.34 -8.74
C GLY A 68 -9.49 -3.18 -9.43
N ASN A 69 -8.20 -2.87 -9.24
CA ASN A 69 -7.13 -3.68 -9.78
C ASN A 69 -6.49 -4.59 -8.70
N PRO A 70 -7.10 -5.74 -8.39
CA PRO A 70 -6.60 -6.68 -7.40
C PRO A 70 -5.39 -7.49 -7.88
N ASP A 71 -4.98 -7.37 -9.13
CA ASP A 71 -4.00 -8.26 -9.74
C ASP A 71 -2.62 -8.13 -9.09
N ILE A 72 -2.22 -6.89 -8.75
CA ILE A 72 -0.96 -6.63 -8.04
C ILE A 72 -0.94 -7.36 -6.69
N PHE A 73 -2.04 -7.29 -5.95
CA PHE A 73 -2.16 -7.96 -4.65
C PHE A 73 -2.16 -9.48 -4.81
N LYS A 74 -2.83 -10.02 -5.82
CA LYS A 74 -2.84 -11.47 -6.10
C LYS A 74 -1.45 -11.96 -6.49
N GLY A 75 -0.72 -11.21 -7.29
CA GLY A 75 0.68 -11.53 -7.63
C GLY A 75 1.56 -11.54 -6.39
N ALA A 76 1.48 -10.50 -5.55
CA ALA A 76 2.23 -10.44 -4.30
C ALA A 76 1.87 -11.56 -3.31
N LEU A 77 0.58 -11.91 -3.23
CA LEU A 77 0.11 -13.02 -2.40
C LEU A 77 0.72 -14.37 -2.83
N ALA A 78 0.81 -14.61 -4.14
CA ALA A 78 1.37 -15.83 -4.71
C ALA A 78 2.91 -15.87 -4.70
N SER A 79 3.58 -14.77 -4.33
CA SER A 79 5.03 -14.63 -4.34
C SER A 79 5.68 -15.19 -3.07
N LYS A 80 7.03 -15.26 -3.11
CA LYS A 80 7.87 -15.61 -1.96
C LYS A 80 7.95 -14.54 -0.86
N ALA A 81 7.42 -13.32 -1.08
CA ALA A 81 7.41 -12.30 -0.04
C ALA A 81 6.77 -12.82 1.26
N GLU A 82 7.43 -12.58 2.38
CA GLU A 82 6.99 -13.12 3.68
C GLU A 82 6.01 -12.18 4.38
N ALA A 83 6.03 -10.91 3.98
CA ALA A 83 5.12 -9.89 4.51
C ALA A 83 4.58 -9.01 3.40
N VAL A 84 3.42 -8.40 3.69
CA VAL A 84 2.79 -7.39 2.86
C VAL A 84 2.63 -6.09 3.65
N ALA A 85 2.79 -4.97 2.98
CA ALA A 85 2.68 -3.66 3.60
C ALA A 85 1.74 -2.73 2.83
N CYS A 86 1.18 -1.77 3.57
CA CYS A 86 0.48 -0.61 3.01
C CYS A 86 0.97 0.68 3.66
N CYS A 87 0.57 1.83 3.10
CA CYS A 87 0.63 3.12 3.78
C CYS A 87 -0.74 3.46 4.37
N ASN A 88 -0.78 4.21 5.47
CA ASN A 88 -2.01 4.62 6.13
C ASN A 88 -2.02 6.13 6.39
N TYR A 89 -2.64 6.87 5.50
CA TYR A 89 -2.73 8.32 5.53
C TYR A 89 -4.19 8.79 5.45
N PRO A 90 -4.93 8.78 6.57
CA PRO A 90 -6.34 9.16 6.57
C PRO A 90 -6.60 10.51 5.91
N GLY A 91 -5.74 11.48 6.17
CA GLY A 91 -5.86 12.82 5.61
C GLY A 91 -5.76 12.85 4.08
N GLN A 92 -4.86 12.06 3.50
CA GLN A 92 -4.73 11.96 2.04
C GLN A 92 -5.97 11.37 1.38
N ASP A 93 -6.64 10.44 2.05
CA ASP A 93 -7.86 9.85 1.53
C ASP A 93 -9.05 10.80 1.53
N LEU A 94 -9.05 11.73 2.46
CA LEU A 94 -10.09 12.75 2.61
C LEU A 94 -9.79 14.03 1.82
N VAL A 95 -8.55 14.20 1.34
CA VAL A 95 -8.14 15.35 0.56
C VAL A 95 -8.86 15.35 -0.79
N PRO A 96 -9.60 16.40 -1.15
CA PRO A 96 -10.16 16.56 -2.48
C PRO A 96 -9.07 16.56 -3.56
N GLN A 97 -9.40 16.14 -4.76
CA GLN A 97 -8.44 16.13 -5.89
C GLN A 97 -7.85 17.51 -6.20
N ASP A 98 -8.59 18.59 -5.90
CA ASP A 98 -8.18 19.97 -6.09
C ASP A 98 -7.46 20.58 -4.87
N TYR A 99 -7.15 19.78 -3.85
CA TYR A 99 -6.58 20.26 -2.58
C TYR A 99 -5.37 21.18 -2.79
N TRP A 100 -4.44 20.77 -3.65
CA TRP A 100 -3.20 21.52 -3.86
C TRP A 100 -3.41 22.88 -4.53
N SER A 101 -4.48 23.03 -5.31
CA SER A 101 -4.91 24.30 -5.90
C SER A 101 -5.93 25.07 -5.04
N ASN A 102 -6.61 24.38 -4.14
CA ASN A 102 -7.64 24.94 -3.27
C ASN A 102 -7.56 24.31 -1.86
N PRO A 103 -6.51 24.61 -1.07
CA PRO A 103 -6.28 24.04 0.25
C PRO A 103 -7.45 24.31 1.20
N LYS A 104 -7.92 23.28 1.90
CA LYS A 104 -8.90 23.37 2.97
C LYS A 104 -8.26 23.11 4.30
N ASP A 105 -8.79 23.71 5.36
CA ASP A 105 -8.38 23.40 6.71
C ASP A 105 -8.87 21.99 7.11
N LEU A 106 -7.95 21.05 7.22
CA LEU A 106 -8.22 19.68 7.65
C LEU A 106 -7.79 19.43 9.10
N THR A 107 -7.23 20.44 9.78
CA THR A 107 -6.59 20.27 11.10
C THR A 107 -7.54 19.83 12.19
N SER A 108 -8.82 20.19 12.09
CA SER A 108 -9.88 19.85 13.05
C SER A 108 -10.93 18.87 12.51
N GLN A 109 -10.71 18.30 11.33
CA GLN A 109 -11.68 17.38 10.74
C GLN A 109 -11.76 16.09 11.57
N ASP A 110 -12.99 15.60 11.80
CA ASP A 110 -13.21 14.29 12.41
C ASP A 110 -12.98 13.16 11.42
N TYR A 111 -12.02 12.30 11.70
CA TYR A 111 -11.67 11.15 10.87
C TYR A 111 -12.32 9.83 11.32
N SER A 112 -13.17 9.85 12.33
CA SER A 112 -13.83 8.62 12.81
C SER A 112 -14.66 7.95 11.70
N GLY A 113 -15.34 8.74 10.89
CA GLY A 113 -16.09 8.26 9.72
C GLY A 113 -15.19 7.56 8.70
N TRP A 114 -13.98 8.04 8.49
CA TRP A 114 -13.01 7.42 7.59
C TRP A 114 -12.61 6.02 8.09
N PHE A 115 -12.27 5.87 9.37
CA PHE A 115 -11.92 4.55 9.92
C PHE A 115 -13.07 3.57 9.83
N ASN A 116 -14.30 4.00 10.15
CA ASN A 116 -15.48 3.16 10.02
C ASN A 116 -15.77 2.73 8.58
N GLN A 117 -15.54 3.62 7.62
CA GLN A 117 -15.79 3.33 6.22
C GLN A 117 -14.77 2.35 5.63
N TYR A 118 -13.51 2.48 5.97
CA TYR A 118 -12.43 1.76 5.28
C TYR A 118 -11.92 0.52 6.02
N PHE A 119 -12.36 0.28 7.24
CA PHE A 119 -11.90 -0.87 8.02
C PHE A 119 -12.30 -2.21 7.39
N ASP A 120 -13.57 -2.38 7.08
CA ASP A 120 -14.11 -3.62 6.53
C ASP A 120 -14.19 -3.63 4.99
N ASP A 121 -13.98 -2.48 4.36
CA ASP A 121 -14.01 -2.40 2.91
C ASP A 121 -12.74 -3.02 2.31
N VAL A 122 -12.92 -4.06 1.51
CA VAL A 122 -11.81 -4.72 0.80
C VAL A 122 -11.05 -3.75 -0.11
N ASN A 123 -11.72 -2.74 -0.65
CA ASN A 123 -11.09 -1.67 -1.41
C ASN A 123 -10.42 -0.60 -0.51
N GLY A 124 -10.65 -0.66 0.79
CA GLY A 124 -9.93 0.06 1.81
C GLY A 124 -8.75 -0.76 2.33
N TYR A 125 -8.76 -1.03 3.64
CA TYR A 125 -7.73 -1.84 4.30
C TYR A 125 -8.21 -3.25 4.66
N GLY A 126 -9.50 -3.55 4.48
CA GLY A 126 -10.09 -4.84 4.79
C GLY A 126 -9.45 -6.01 4.03
N TRP A 127 -8.78 -5.75 2.90
CA TRP A 127 -8.01 -6.77 2.20
C TRP A 127 -6.96 -7.45 3.09
N MET A 128 -6.42 -6.77 4.09
CA MET A 128 -5.48 -7.36 5.04
C MET A 128 -6.08 -8.48 5.88
N THR A 129 -7.40 -8.53 6.02
CA THR A 129 -8.11 -9.57 6.78
C THR A 129 -8.59 -10.73 5.92
N LEU A 130 -8.40 -10.66 4.60
CA LEU A 130 -8.79 -11.74 3.70
C LEU A 130 -8.02 -13.03 4.04
N PRO A 131 -8.69 -14.20 4.02
CA PRO A 131 -8.09 -15.48 4.38
C PRO A 131 -6.82 -15.81 3.59
N GLU A 132 -6.73 -15.35 2.35
CA GLU A 132 -5.58 -15.54 1.47
C GLU A 132 -4.29 -14.95 2.05
N TYR A 133 -4.42 -13.91 2.88
CA TYR A 133 -3.28 -13.25 3.53
C TYR A 133 -2.93 -13.83 4.91
N ALA A 134 -3.62 -14.88 5.36
CA ALA A 134 -3.39 -15.45 6.70
C ALA A 134 -1.95 -15.97 6.89
N GLY A 135 -1.30 -16.42 5.81
CA GLY A 135 0.07 -16.93 5.83
C GLY A 135 1.15 -15.87 5.70
N LYS A 136 0.79 -14.59 5.53
CA LYS A 136 1.75 -13.49 5.37
C LYS A 136 1.72 -12.55 6.57
N ALA A 137 2.88 -12.11 7.02
CA ALA A 137 2.97 -11.03 7.99
C ALA A 137 2.41 -9.73 7.38
N LYS A 138 1.83 -8.89 8.22
CA LYS A 138 1.20 -7.64 7.83
C LYS A 138 1.92 -6.48 8.47
N THR A 139 2.25 -5.48 7.67
CA THR A 139 2.94 -4.29 8.15
C THR A 139 2.29 -3.03 7.59
N VAL A 140 2.49 -1.93 8.28
CA VAL A 140 2.21 -0.60 7.76
C VAL A 140 3.56 0.07 7.54
N TYR A 141 3.91 0.27 6.28
CA TYR A 141 5.21 0.83 5.87
C TYR A 141 5.36 2.28 6.32
N GLU A 142 4.28 3.05 6.17
CA GLU A 142 4.21 4.45 6.60
C GLU A 142 2.82 4.76 7.13
N PHE A 143 2.75 5.51 8.22
CA PHE A 143 1.49 6.07 8.68
C PHE A 143 1.70 7.44 9.31
N GLU A 144 0.68 8.29 9.18
CA GLU A 144 0.66 9.62 9.74
C GLU A 144 -0.76 10.19 9.71
N THR A 145 -1.00 11.22 10.49
CA THR A 145 -2.33 11.86 10.57
C THR A 145 -2.62 12.83 9.42
N PHE A 146 -1.62 13.21 8.67
CA PHE A 146 -1.63 14.10 7.51
C PHE A 146 -2.60 15.28 7.63
N PHE A 147 -2.06 16.45 7.90
CA PHE A 147 -2.80 17.71 8.14
C PHE A 147 -3.72 17.74 9.37
N ASN A 148 -3.94 16.68 10.10
CA ASN A 148 -4.77 16.69 11.29
C ASN A 148 -3.91 16.63 12.54
N GLN A 149 -4.14 17.56 13.46
CA GLN A 149 -3.38 17.70 14.72
C GLN A 149 -4.08 17.04 15.91
N SER A 150 -5.14 16.30 15.68
CA SER A 150 -5.92 15.67 16.74
C SER A 150 -5.19 14.48 17.35
N ALA A 151 -4.83 14.57 18.62
CA ALA A 151 -4.08 13.53 19.32
C ALA A 151 -4.77 12.17 19.39
N TYR A 152 -6.10 12.12 19.24
CA TYR A 152 -6.87 10.87 19.26
C TYR A 152 -6.56 9.96 18.06
N LEU A 153 -6.03 10.48 16.97
CA LEU A 153 -5.79 9.72 15.74
C LEU A 153 -4.74 8.62 15.93
N TYR A 154 -3.68 8.87 16.66
CA TYR A 154 -2.65 7.85 16.89
C TYR A 154 -3.16 6.64 17.69
N PRO A 155 -3.86 6.81 18.83
CA PRO A 155 -4.52 5.68 19.50
C PRO A 155 -5.51 4.91 18.61
N ILE A 156 -6.29 5.63 17.81
CA ILE A 156 -7.23 4.97 16.87
C ILE A 156 -6.47 4.18 15.80
N GLN A 157 -5.44 4.76 15.20
CA GLN A 157 -4.60 4.04 14.24
C GLN A 157 -3.97 2.79 14.86
N ALA A 158 -3.46 2.88 16.08
CA ALA A 158 -2.90 1.73 16.78
C ALA A 158 -3.94 0.61 17.01
N GLN A 159 -5.16 0.96 17.41
CA GLN A 159 -6.26 0.00 17.55
C GLN A 159 -6.64 -0.60 16.19
N TYR A 160 -6.71 0.23 15.17
CA TYR A 160 -7.02 -0.16 13.81
C TYR A 160 -5.98 -1.16 13.25
N PHE A 161 -4.70 -0.86 13.40
CA PHE A 161 -3.62 -1.76 12.98
C PHE A 161 -3.69 -3.10 13.73
N ARG A 162 -3.95 -3.05 15.03
CA ARG A 162 -4.12 -4.28 15.81
C ARG A 162 -5.30 -5.12 15.31
N ALA A 163 -6.43 -4.51 15.00
CA ALA A 163 -7.60 -5.20 14.49
C ALA A 163 -7.36 -5.82 13.10
N LEU A 164 -6.57 -5.18 12.24
CA LEU A 164 -6.13 -5.71 10.95
C LEU A 164 -5.07 -6.83 11.07
N GLY A 165 -4.54 -7.07 12.28
CA GLY A 165 -3.45 -8.02 12.50
C GLY A 165 -2.08 -7.52 12.04
N VAL A 166 -1.88 -6.21 11.99
CA VAL A 166 -0.59 -5.58 11.67
C VAL A 166 0.42 -5.86 12.79
N GLN A 167 1.60 -6.32 12.43
CA GLN A 167 2.67 -6.72 13.35
C GLN A 167 3.73 -5.64 13.54
N CYS A 168 3.84 -4.74 12.56
CA CYS A 168 4.76 -3.61 12.59
C CYS A 168 4.15 -2.43 11.86
N ALA A 169 4.26 -1.24 12.44
CA ALA A 169 3.84 0.00 11.78
C ALA A 169 4.93 1.07 11.98
N SER A 170 5.36 1.68 10.88
CA SER A 170 6.40 2.70 10.86
C SER A 170 5.77 4.08 10.68
N MET A 171 6.03 4.97 11.63
CA MET A 171 5.55 6.34 11.53
C MET A 171 6.37 7.12 10.50
N TRP A 172 5.70 7.84 9.64
CA TRP A 172 6.30 8.76 8.68
C TRP A 172 5.94 10.21 9.05
N THR A 173 6.85 11.03 9.52
CA THR A 173 8.22 10.72 9.92
C THR A 173 8.52 11.46 11.20
N TYR A 174 9.45 10.95 12.01
CA TYR A 174 9.90 11.63 13.20
C TYR A 174 10.98 12.67 12.85
N THR A 175 10.79 13.91 13.30
CA THR A 175 11.76 14.99 13.15
C THR A 175 12.17 15.50 14.52
N MET A 176 13.47 15.71 14.73
CA MET A 176 13.95 16.34 15.95
C MET A 176 13.41 17.76 16.08
N GLN A 177 13.05 18.15 17.30
CA GLN A 177 12.37 19.42 17.60
C GLN A 177 13.11 20.64 17.00
N GLU A 178 14.43 20.63 17.04
CA GLU A 178 15.27 21.74 16.55
C GLU A 178 15.17 21.93 15.04
N TYR A 179 14.85 20.89 14.30
CA TYR A 179 14.75 20.92 12.84
C TYR A 179 13.32 21.07 12.33
N ALA A 180 12.32 20.78 13.17
CA ALA A 180 10.92 20.81 12.77
C ALA A 180 10.50 22.15 12.11
N PRO A 181 10.92 23.33 12.59
CA PRO A 181 10.57 24.61 11.97
C PRO A 181 11.17 24.85 10.59
N TYR A 182 12.17 24.07 10.21
CA TYR A 182 12.89 24.24 8.94
C TYR A 182 12.52 23.20 7.90
N HIS A 183 11.71 22.23 8.26
CA HIS A 183 11.19 21.25 7.31
C HIS A 183 10.02 21.84 6.52
N CYS A 184 10.16 21.83 5.21
CA CYS A 184 9.10 22.23 4.28
C CYS A 184 8.33 21.00 3.81
N GLY A 185 7.52 20.44 4.64
CA GLY A 185 6.67 19.31 4.30
C GLY A 185 5.55 19.15 5.35
N SER A 186 4.52 18.44 4.97
CA SER A 186 3.36 18.20 5.83
C SER A 186 3.47 16.92 6.65
N HIS A 187 4.57 16.18 6.50
CA HIS A 187 4.76 14.86 7.10
C HIS A 187 5.88 14.89 8.13
N PHE A 188 5.60 15.36 9.32
CA PHE A 188 6.54 15.21 10.43
C PHE A 188 5.86 15.33 11.79
N LEU A 189 6.30 14.50 12.69
CA LEU A 189 5.97 14.55 14.09
C LEU A 189 7.19 15.05 14.88
N SER A 190 7.01 16.04 15.72
CA SER A 190 7.95 16.43 16.74
C SER A 190 7.35 16.10 18.10
N LEU A 191 8.12 15.41 18.95
CA LEU A 191 7.77 15.29 20.35
C LEU A 191 8.21 16.57 21.05
N THR A 192 7.26 17.41 21.40
CA THR A 192 7.44 18.59 22.26
C THR A 192 7.14 18.22 23.69
#